data_7d04fd433df29c7135c27c73326a6cb0
#
_entry.id   7d04fd433df29c7135c27c73326a6cb0
#
_cell.length_a   1.000
_cell.length_b   1.000
_cell.length_c   1.000
_cell.angle_alpha   90.00
_cell.angle_beta   90.00
_cell.angle_gamma   90.00
#
_symmetry.space_group_name_H-M   'P 1'
#
loop_
_entity.id
_entity.type
_entity.pdbx_description
1 polymer ?
#
loop_
_entity_poly.entity_id
_entity_poly.type
_entity_poly.pdbx_seq_one_letter_code
_entity_poly.pdbx_strand_id
1 'polypeptide(L)'
;MRFLIIYLVFFSFFGACVSKRNRYIDKPTKSISNPDNDLLQVNTVLFNNSETTTTVYLNIDNENLIYKRPDTTVNFYAEIKIKYILYNENNIKKIIDSLSFKFVDKEDEQIKNKQIPLSFKLNTQNGNNYLLDLVITDVNKKTNYNQSLNINRKNHLSRQNFLTTSNAKISYKNTFLALQNVNVTLNTPIVNTATVDCFFTEFPIALPPFSNKFIDELKYKPDSSFIINISNSNFDIIMPESGFYHIKFGDDNNEGLTLYTFDEAFPGINNNKEMVLATRYIMTKQEYETCTTTTDYKAAIDKFWLSIGGSNERAKELLKRYYNRVKESNKLYTSYNKGWKTDRGMIFIIFGKPTQIYKNSRGETWVYGLENNPSTFRFTFYKIQNPFSNNDYVLERSQYYKDQWYLAVDYWRQGRVYNVFER
;
A
#
# COMPACT_ATOMS: atom_id res chain seq x y z
N MET A 1 26.79 -22.99 -73.61
CA MET A 1 27.28 -22.37 -72.35
C MET A 1 26.06 -21.78 -71.64
N ARG A 2 25.59 -22.46 -70.58
CA ARG A 2 24.46 -22.04 -69.74
C ARG A 2 25.03 -21.44 -68.46
N PHE A 3 24.79 -20.14 -68.19
CA PHE A 3 25.12 -19.49 -66.96
C PHE A 3 24.01 -19.76 -65.93
N LEU A 4 24.36 -20.40 -64.86
CA LEU A 4 23.50 -20.65 -63.68
C LEU A 4 23.66 -19.45 -62.71
N ILE A 5 22.65 -18.65 -62.53
CA ILE A 5 22.64 -17.57 -61.53
C ILE A 5 22.05 -18.12 -60.25
N ILE A 6 22.93 -18.25 -59.21
CA ILE A 6 22.55 -18.66 -57.86
C ILE A 6 22.10 -17.41 -57.12
N TYR A 7 20.80 -17.32 -56.77
CA TYR A 7 20.28 -16.34 -55.83
C TYR A 7 20.54 -16.79 -54.40
N LEU A 8 21.44 -16.07 -53.72
CA LEU A 8 21.66 -16.23 -52.29
C LEU A 8 20.62 -15.39 -51.55
N VAL A 9 19.61 -16.08 -50.96
CA VAL A 9 18.64 -15.43 -50.09
C VAL A 9 19.25 -15.33 -48.70
N PHE A 10 19.58 -14.09 -48.29
CA PHE A 10 20.01 -13.78 -46.94
C PHE A 10 18.75 -13.74 -46.02
N PHE A 11 18.54 -14.80 -45.26
CA PHE A 11 17.59 -14.79 -44.18
C PHE A 11 18.21 -14.09 -42.98
N SER A 12 17.91 -12.82 -42.76
CA SER A 12 18.22 -12.09 -41.54
C SER A 12 17.27 -12.56 -40.43
N PHE A 13 17.75 -13.44 -39.55
CA PHE A 13 17.11 -13.74 -38.32
C PHE A 13 17.18 -12.52 -37.39
N PHE A 14 16.11 -11.75 -37.33
CA PHE A 14 15.87 -10.85 -36.23
C PHE A 14 15.57 -11.69 -34.97
N GLY A 15 16.60 -11.97 -34.20
CA GLY A 15 16.47 -12.52 -32.86
C GLY A 15 15.77 -11.49 -31.96
N ALA A 16 14.45 -11.59 -31.85
CA ALA A 16 13.73 -10.92 -30.77
C ALA A 16 14.22 -11.53 -29.45
N CYS A 17 15.05 -10.77 -28.71
CA CYS A 17 15.35 -11.08 -27.32
C CYS A 17 14.06 -10.93 -26.51
N VAL A 18 13.25 -11.99 -26.48
CA VAL A 18 12.23 -12.18 -25.47
C VAL A 18 12.96 -12.53 -24.19
N SER A 19 13.15 -11.54 -23.32
CA SER A 19 13.59 -11.75 -21.95
C SER A 19 12.62 -12.76 -21.31
N LYS A 20 13.04 -14.02 -21.24
CA LYS A 20 12.36 -15.05 -20.44
C LYS A 20 12.47 -14.62 -18.98
N ARG A 21 11.49 -13.86 -18.47
CA ARG A 21 11.27 -13.75 -17.02
C ARG A 21 11.06 -15.17 -16.50
N ASN A 22 12.06 -15.71 -15.82
CA ASN A 22 11.95 -16.98 -15.14
C ASN A 22 10.79 -16.91 -14.14
N ARG A 23 9.65 -17.50 -14.54
CA ARG A 23 8.53 -17.76 -13.63
C ARG A 23 8.88 -18.95 -12.75
N TYR A 24 9.69 -18.74 -11.72
CA TYR A 24 9.73 -19.68 -10.62
C TYR A 24 8.42 -19.49 -9.83
N ILE A 25 7.52 -20.43 -9.99
CA ILE A 25 6.32 -20.57 -9.16
C ILE A 25 6.80 -21.15 -7.83
N ASP A 26 7.26 -20.31 -6.91
CA ASP A 26 7.34 -20.71 -5.51
C ASP A 26 5.91 -20.96 -5.03
N LYS A 27 5.70 -22.14 -4.43
CA LYS A 27 4.41 -22.47 -3.80
C LYS A 27 4.06 -21.32 -2.85
N PRO A 28 2.93 -20.65 -3.06
CA PRO A 28 2.56 -19.55 -2.19
C PRO A 28 2.42 -20.08 -0.76
N THR A 29 3.09 -19.49 0.19
CA THR A 29 2.70 -19.57 1.59
C THR A 29 1.31 -18.94 1.64
N LYS A 30 0.26 -19.79 1.70
CA LYS A 30 -1.13 -19.35 1.68
C LYS A 30 -1.43 -18.56 2.94
N SER A 31 -1.27 -17.26 2.93
CA SER A 31 -1.99 -16.42 3.84
C SER A 31 -3.33 -16.07 3.22
N ILE A 32 -4.36 -16.85 3.56
CA ILE A 32 -5.73 -16.58 3.17
C ILE A 32 -6.26 -15.56 4.18
N SER A 33 -6.42 -14.31 3.80
CA SER A 33 -7.23 -13.37 4.54
C SER A 33 -8.64 -13.38 3.95
N ASN A 34 -9.63 -13.74 4.75
CA ASN A 34 -11.03 -13.65 4.38
C ASN A 34 -11.52 -12.23 4.71
N PRO A 35 -11.86 -11.38 3.70
CA PRO A 35 -12.19 -9.97 3.94
C PRO A 35 -13.54 -9.73 4.62
N ASP A 36 -14.43 -10.74 4.68
CA ASP A 36 -15.71 -10.63 5.38
C ASP A 36 -15.57 -10.62 6.91
N ASN A 37 -14.42 -11.06 7.42
CA ASN A 37 -14.03 -10.78 8.78
C ASN A 37 -13.30 -9.43 8.77
N ASP A 38 -13.87 -8.40 9.39
CA ASP A 38 -13.20 -7.11 9.62
C ASP A 38 -11.75 -7.35 10.01
N LEU A 39 -10.85 -7.12 9.02
CA LEU A 39 -9.46 -7.51 9.14
C LEU A 39 -8.83 -6.69 10.25
N LEU A 40 -8.15 -7.36 11.15
CA LEU A 40 -7.31 -6.73 12.14
C LEU A 40 -6.35 -5.76 11.44
N GLN A 41 -6.45 -4.46 11.74
CA GLN A 41 -5.55 -3.46 11.17
C GLN A 41 -4.29 -3.41 12.02
N VAL A 42 -3.18 -3.81 11.41
CA VAL A 42 -1.86 -3.79 12.05
C VAL A 42 -0.90 -2.99 11.19
N ASN A 43 -0.30 -1.97 11.78
CA ASN A 43 0.81 -1.25 11.18
C ASN A 43 2.12 -1.76 11.79
N THR A 44 3.12 -2.05 10.96
CA THR A 44 4.39 -2.63 11.39
C THR A 44 5.55 -1.76 10.94
N VAL A 45 6.46 -1.43 11.86
CA VAL A 45 7.74 -0.78 11.58
C VAL A 45 8.86 -1.69 12.04
N LEU A 46 9.85 -1.88 11.18
CA LEU A 46 11.11 -2.55 11.49
C LEU A 46 12.20 -1.49 11.67
N PHE A 47 12.90 -1.55 12.79
CA PHE A 47 14.04 -0.68 13.05
C PHE A 47 15.27 -1.50 13.45
N ASN A 48 16.31 -1.39 12.65
CA ASN A 48 17.62 -1.98 12.91
C ASN A 48 18.34 -1.10 13.94
N ASN A 49 18.12 -1.35 15.21
CA ASN A 49 18.57 -0.46 16.28
C ASN A 49 20.00 -0.72 16.79
N SER A 50 20.63 -1.84 16.40
CA SER A 50 22.04 -2.14 16.68
C SER A 50 22.60 -3.10 15.62
N GLU A 51 23.89 -3.44 15.68
CA GLU A 51 24.50 -4.41 14.77
C GLU A 51 23.90 -5.81 14.85
N THR A 52 23.32 -6.17 15.97
CA THR A 52 22.83 -7.51 16.27
C THR A 52 21.33 -7.60 16.51
N THR A 53 20.60 -6.47 16.43
CA THR A 53 19.19 -6.42 16.85
C THR A 53 18.35 -5.60 15.89
N THR A 54 17.21 -6.16 15.51
CA THR A 54 16.10 -5.42 14.86
C THR A 54 14.90 -5.40 15.80
N THR A 55 14.35 -4.24 16.06
CA THR A 55 13.10 -4.09 16.82
C THR A 55 11.92 -4.05 15.88
N VAL A 56 10.92 -4.84 16.17
CA VAL A 56 9.61 -4.83 15.51
C VAL A 56 8.67 -4.00 16.36
N TYR A 57 8.13 -2.93 15.78
CA TYR A 57 7.07 -2.13 16.39
C TYR A 57 5.76 -2.47 15.69
N LEU A 58 4.75 -2.80 16.47
CA LEU A 58 3.39 -3.07 16.01
C LEU A 58 2.45 -2.02 16.57
N ASN A 59 1.48 -1.62 15.78
CA ASN A 59 0.37 -0.81 16.22
C ASN A 59 -0.93 -1.47 15.77
N ILE A 60 -1.71 -1.96 16.71
CA ILE A 60 -2.94 -2.70 16.46
C ILE A 60 -4.12 -1.78 16.75
N ASP A 61 -5.02 -1.63 15.78
CA ASP A 61 -6.27 -0.90 15.95
C ASP A 61 -7.29 -1.79 16.69
N ASN A 62 -7.81 -1.30 17.82
CA ASN A 62 -8.76 -2.06 18.62
C ASN A 62 -10.18 -2.11 18.03
N GLU A 63 -10.50 -1.28 17.03
CA GLU A 63 -11.84 -1.18 16.43
C GLU A 63 -12.36 -2.54 15.93
N ASN A 64 -11.43 -3.42 15.48
CA ASN A 64 -11.77 -4.73 14.92
C ASN A 64 -11.51 -5.91 15.87
N LEU A 65 -11.15 -5.66 17.13
CA LEU A 65 -10.98 -6.69 18.14
C LEU A 65 -12.31 -7.04 18.80
N ILE A 66 -12.46 -8.30 19.20
CA ILE A 66 -13.59 -8.72 20.04
C ILE A 66 -13.19 -8.73 21.50
N TYR A 67 -13.88 -7.91 22.29
CA TYR A 67 -13.77 -7.90 23.74
C TYR A 67 -14.81 -8.82 24.34
N LYS A 68 -14.38 -9.70 25.24
CA LYS A 68 -15.22 -10.65 25.98
C LYS A 68 -14.93 -10.56 27.46
N ARG A 69 -15.89 -10.93 28.27
CA ARG A 69 -15.69 -11.15 29.70
C ARG A 69 -16.17 -12.55 30.06
N PRO A 70 -15.47 -13.29 30.96
CA PRO A 70 -15.86 -14.63 31.37
C PRO A 70 -17.09 -14.59 32.30
N ASP A 71 -17.22 -13.54 33.13
CA ASP A 71 -18.32 -13.31 34.04
C ASP A 71 -18.54 -11.81 34.28
N THR A 72 -19.56 -11.46 35.07
CA THR A 72 -19.94 -10.07 35.31
C THR A 72 -19.01 -9.30 36.25
N THR A 73 -18.07 -9.97 36.90
CA THR A 73 -17.14 -9.37 37.88
C THR A 73 -15.86 -8.89 37.26
N VAL A 74 -15.58 -9.26 35.96
CA VAL A 74 -14.36 -8.94 35.23
C VAL A 74 -14.66 -7.95 34.10
N ASN A 75 -13.78 -7.00 33.88
CA ASN A 75 -13.88 -6.09 32.72
C ASN A 75 -13.74 -6.86 31.42
N PHE A 76 -14.34 -6.34 30.37
CA PHE A 76 -14.14 -6.85 29.02
C PHE A 76 -12.66 -6.78 28.61
N TYR A 77 -12.18 -7.81 27.93
CA TYR A 77 -10.80 -7.86 27.43
C TYR A 77 -10.71 -8.52 26.05
N ALA A 78 -9.74 -8.09 25.26
CA ALA A 78 -9.30 -8.75 24.05
C ALA A 78 -7.96 -9.45 24.30
N GLU A 79 -7.87 -10.71 23.89
CA GLU A 79 -6.62 -11.48 23.96
C GLU A 79 -6.02 -11.58 22.56
N ILE A 80 -4.79 -11.07 22.42
CA ILE A 80 -4.02 -11.05 21.18
C ILE A 80 -2.84 -12.00 21.33
N LYS A 81 -2.74 -13.01 20.48
CA LYS A 81 -1.57 -13.89 20.40
C LYS A 81 -0.70 -13.48 19.23
N ILE A 82 0.58 -13.23 19.49
CA ILE A 82 1.58 -12.90 18.49
C ILE A 82 2.53 -14.09 18.37
N LYS A 83 2.72 -14.57 17.15
CA LYS A 83 3.70 -15.59 16.81
C LYS A 83 4.56 -15.09 15.69
N TYR A 84 5.87 -15.25 15.79
CA TYR A 84 6.77 -15.00 14.68
C TYR A 84 7.73 -16.16 14.45
N ILE A 85 8.21 -16.24 13.21
CA ILE A 85 9.31 -17.12 12.78
C ILE A 85 10.24 -16.28 11.91
N LEU A 86 11.53 -16.30 12.27
CA LEU A 86 12.58 -15.59 11.55
C LEU A 86 13.42 -16.60 10.78
N TYR A 87 13.54 -16.40 9.48
CA TYR A 87 14.34 -17.24 8.58
C TYR A 87 15.52 -16.45 8.01
N ASN A 88 16.57 -17.17 7.63
CA ASN A 88 17.59 -16.60 6.75
C ASN A 88 17.03 -16.53 5.33
N GLU A 89 17.13 -15.37 4.66
CA GLU A 89 16.59 -15.17 3.30
C GLU A 89 17.19 -16.15 2.28
N ASN A 90 18.49 -16.47 2.40
CA ASN A 90 19.19 -17.39 1.50
C ASN A 90 18.87 -18.86 1.78
N ASN A 91 18.32 -19.18 2.96
CA ASN A 91 17.95 -20.53 3.35
C ASN A 91 16.72 -20.53 4.25
N ILE A 92 15.55 -20.45 3.62
CA ILE A 92 14.24 -20.44 4.31
C ILE A 92 13.93 -21.73 5.09
N LYS A 93 14.72 -22.80 4.91
CA LYS A 93 14.60 -24.00 5.75
C LYS A 93 15.29 -23.83 7.11
N LYS A 94 16.17 -22.84 7.26
CA LYS A 94 16.88 -22.55 8.50
C LYS A 94 16.12 -21.49 9.30
N ILE A 95 15.41 -21.94 10.33
CA ILE A 95 14.82 -21.04 11.34
C ILE A 95 15.96 -20.47 12.18
N ILE A 96 16.00 -19.15 12.29
CA ILE A 96 16.99 -18.42 13.10
C ILE A 96 16.43 -18.16 14.50
N ASP A 97 15.16 -17.76 14.56
CA ASP A 97 14.49 -17.43 15.82
C ASP A 97 12.98 -17.64 15.67
N SER A 98 12.29 -17.92 16.77
CA SER A 98 10.84 -18.01 16.80
C SER A 98 10.31 -17.81 18.22
N LEU A 99 9.21 -17.10 18.34
CA LEU A 99 8.56 -16.88 19.64
C LEU A 99 7.04 -16.82 19.46
N SER A 100 6.33 -17.18 20.54
CA SER A 100 4.89 -16.96 20.65
C SER A 100 4.59 -16.40 22.03
N PHE A 101 3.89 -15.27 22.09
CA PHE A 101 3.48 -14.63 23.33
C PHE A 101 2.06 -14.08 23.21
N LYS A 102 1.45 -13.77 24.35
CA LYS A 102 0.10 -13.22 24.44
C LYS A 102 0.15 -11.83 25.04
N PHE A 103 -0.75 -11.00 24.57
CA PHE A 103 -1.04 -9.68 25.12
C PHE A 103 -2.53 -9.58 25.39
N VAL A 104 -2.89 -8.96 26.51
CA VAL A 104 -4.28 -8.75 26.92
C VAL A 104 -4.54 -7.25 26.98
N ASP A 105 -5.48 -6.78 26.17
CA ASP A 105 -5.97 -5.42 26.24
C ASP A 105 -7.30 -5.39 26.99
N LYS A 106 -7.42 -4.49 27.97
CA LYS A 106 -8.67 -4.28 28.72
C LYS A 106 -9.47 -3.18 28.02
N GLU A 107 -10.77 -3.41 27.93
CA GLU A 107 -11.68 -2.40 27.40
C GLU A 107 -11.63 -1.14 28.27
N ASP A 108 -11.53 -0.01 27.60
CA ASP A 108 -11.64 1.31 28.21
C ASP A 108 -12.87 1.99 27.59
N GLU A 109 -13.95 2.10 28.33
CA GLU A 109 -15.21 2.67 27.87
C GLU A 109 -15.08 4.13 27.40
N GLN A 110 -14.03 4.83 27.86
CA GLN A 110 -13.77 6.24 27.52
C GLN A 110 -13.00 6.41 26.22
N ILE A 111 -12.28 5.36 25.75
CA ILE A 111 -11.40 5.43 24.60
C ILE A 111 -11.92 4.51 23.49
N LYS A 112 -12.76 5.05 22.60
CA LYS A 112 -13.08 4.42 21.33
C LYS A 112 -11.92 4.63 20.37
N ASN A 113 -11.61 3.63 19.52
CA ASN A 113 -10.51 3.68 18.52
C ASN A 113 -9.11 3.81 19.16
N LYS A 114 -8.85 3.00 20.17
CA LYS A 114 -7.55 2.91 20.82
C LYS A 114 -6.53 2.23 19.92
N GLN A 115 -5.35 2.81 19.87
CA GLN A 115 -4.19 2.18 19.25
C GLN A 115 -3.39 1.42 20.30
N ILE A 116 -3.08 0.15 20.03
CA ILE A 116 -2.34 -0.73 20.94
C ILE A 116 -0.90 -0.85 20.41
N PRO A 117 0.06 -0.08 20.95
CA PRO A 117 1.46 -0.19 20.57
C PRO A 117 2.10 -1.38 21.29
N LEU A 118 2.78 -2.24 20.52
CA LEU A 118 3.55 -3.37 21.02
C LEU A 118 4.93 -3.38 20.36
N SER A 119 5.93 -3.94 21.03
CA SER A 119 7.25 -4.11 20.41
C SER A 119 7.95 -5.36 20.96
N PHE A 120 8.80 -5.95 20.11
CA PHE A 120 9.70 -7.02 20.48
C PHE A 120 10.98 -6.97 19.64
N LYS A 121 12.03 -7.59 20.15
CA LYS A 121 13.36 -7.62 19.52
C LYS A 121 13.61 -8.95 18.84
N LEU A 122 14.27 -8.89 17.68
CA LEU A 122 14.75 -10.03 16.93
C LEU A 122 16.28 -10.03 16.94
N ASN A 123 16.86 -11.22 17.08
CA ASN A 123 18.31 -11.40 16.91
C ASN A 123 18.66 -11.45 15.42
N THR A 124 19.24 -10.37 14.93
CA THR A 124 19.66 -10.21 13.52
C THR A 124 21.07 -9.64 13.46
N GLN A 125 21.85 -10.06 12.51
CA GLN A 125 23.25 -9.62 12.35
C GLN A 125 23.42 -8.83 11.05
N ASN A 126 24.25 -7.80 11.07
CA ASN A 126 24.67 -7.08 9.88
C ASN A 126 25.26 -8.03 8.82
N GLY A 127 25.14 -7.68 7.55
CA GLY A 127 25.61 -8.48 6.42
C GLY A 127 24.67 -9.60 5.97
N ASN A 128 23.54 -9.83 6.66
CA ASN A 128 22.55 -10.83 6.30
C ASN A 128 21.19 -10.17 5.98
N ASN A 129 20.36 -10.89 5.24
CA ASN A 129 18.95 -10.56 5.09
C ASN A 129 18.10 -11.67 5.71
N TYR A 130 16.94 -11.30 6.21
CA TYR A 130 16.03 -12.23 6.86
C TYR A 130 14.60 -12.06 6.33
N LEU A 131 13.84 -13.15 6.42
CA LEU A 131 12.41 -13.16 6.21
C LEU A 131 11.73 -13.37 7.57
N LEU A 132 10.87 -12.45 7.97
CA LEU A 132 10.05 -12.52 9.17
C LEU A 132 8.63 -12.88 8.78
N ASP A 133 8.15 -14.04 9.20
CA ASP A 133 6.73 -14.41 9.15
C ASP A 133 6.08 -14.10 10.49
N LEU A 134 5.07 -13.24 10.46
CA LEU A 134 4.34 -12.74 11.60
C LEU A 134 2.88 -13.16 11.52
N VAL A 135 2.38 -13.78 12.57
CA VAL A 135 0.96 -14.15 12.74
C VAL A 135 0.43 -13.49 14.00
N ILE A 136 -0.58 -12.65 13.86
CA ILE A 136 -1.27 -11.98 14.96
C ILE A 136 -2.69 -12.52 14.99
N THR A 137 -3.08 -13.13 16.09
CA THR A 137 -4.38 -13.78 16.26
C THR A 137 -5.20 -13.01 17.28
N ASP A 138 -6.40 -12.57 16.93
CA ASP A 138 -7.45 -12.26 17.89
C ASP A 138 -8.03 -13.59 18.39
N VAL A 139 -7.71 -13.93 19.63
CA VAL A 139 -8.10 -15.21 20.24
C VAL A 139 -9.62 -15.29 20.43
N ASN A 140 -10.25 -14.16 20.77
CA ASN A 140 -11.69 -14.08 21.00
C ASN A 140 -12.50 -14.21 19.70
N LYS A 141 -12.02 -13.63 18.60
CA LYS A 141 -12.62 -13.70 17.27
C LYS A 141 -12.20 -14.93 16.47
N LYS A 142 -11.08 -15.57 16.86
CA LYS A 142 -10.45 -16.70 16.15
C LYS A 142 -10.02 -16.35 14.72
N THR A 143 -9.57 -15.11 14.52
CA THR A 143 -9.09 -14.61 13.21
C THR A 143 -7.60 -14.33 13.28
N ASN A 144 -6.91 -14.57 12.15
CA ASN A 144 -5.48 -14.35 12.01
C ASN A 144 -5.19 -13.23 11.02
N TYR A 145 -4.24 -12.38 11.39
CA TYR A 145 -3.55 -11.47 10.48
C TYR A 145 -2.15 -12.02 10.22
N ASN A 146 -1.83 -12.26 8.94
CA ASN A 146 -0.54 -12.80 8.51
C ASN A 146 0.23 -11.75 7.72
N GLN A 147 1.50 -11.59 8.02
CA GLN A 147 2.39 -10.68 7.31
C GLN A 147 3.78 -11.31 7.18
N SER A 148 4.35 -11.26 5.95
CA SER A 148 5.73 -11.62 5.70
C SER A 148 6.52 -10.36 5.38
N LEU A 149 7.61 -10.14 6.11
CA LEU A 149 8.44 -8.93 6.06
C LEU A 149 9.89 -9.29 5.78
N ASN A 150 10.49 -8.60 4.82
CA ASN A 150 11.93 -8.70 4.57
C ASN A 150 12.68 -7.76 5.52
N ILE A 151 13.71 -8.27 6.19
CA ILE A 151 14.62 -7.49 7.02
C ILE A 151 15.95 -7.38 6.27
N ASN A 152 16.28 -6.16 5.86
CA ASN A 152 17.53 -5.85 5.18
C ASN A 152 18.59 -5.39 6.20
N ARG A 153 19.61 -6.24 6.40
CA ARG A 153 20.76 -5.96 7.28
C ARG A 153 22.06 -5.84 6.50
N LYS A 154 21.97 -5.93 5.15
CA LYS A 154 23.14 -5.75 4.27
C LYS A 154 23.37 -4.29 3.92
N ASN A 155 22.30 -3.53 3.75
CA ASN A 155 22.38 -2.14 3.38
C ASN A 155 22.10 -1.22 4.59
N HIS A 156 23.12 -0.50 5.03
CA HIS A 156 23.04 0.44 6.15
C HIS A 156 22.22 1.71 5.84
N LEU A 157 21.91 1.94 4.57
CA LEU A 157 21.09 3.08 4.14
C LEU A 157 19.63 2.67 3.86
N SER A 158 19.28 1.39 4.07
CA SER A 158 17.91 0.94 3.92
C SER A 158 16.98 1.66 4.90
N ARG A 159 15.73 1.86 4.48
CA ARG A 159 14.70 2.55 5.31
C ARG A 159 14.49 1.96 6.70
N GLN A 160 14.91 0.74 6.93
CA GLN A 160 14.84 0.06 8.24
C GLN A 160 15.92 0.52 9.23
N ASN A 161 16.85 1.35 8.80
CA ASN A 161 17.84 1.98 9.68
C ASN A 161 17.39 3.36 10.17
N PHE A 162 16.12 3.73 9.92
CA PHE A 162 15.52 4.99 10.32
C PHE A 162 14.27 4.75 11.14
N LEU A 163 14.15 5.44 12.26
CA LEU A 163 12.95 5.47 13.09
C LEU A 163 12.42 6.89 13.15
N THR A 164 11.18 7.08 12.73
CA THR A 164 10.52 8.38 12.73
C THR A 164 9.59 8.52 13.92
N THR A 165 9.67 9.64 14.60
CA THR A 165 8.79 10.00 15.70
C THR A 165 8.25 11.41 15.54
N SER A 166 7.05 11.65 16.06
CA SER A 166 6.50 12.98 16.23
C SER A 166 5.73 13.04 17.53
N ASN A 167 5.91 14.11 18.30
CA ASN A 167 5.37 14.25 19.65
C ASN A 167 5.71 13.01 20.53
N ALA A 168 6.94 12.53 20.46
CA ALA A 168 7.47 11.34 21.15
C ALA A 168 6.74 10.02 20.82
N LYS A 169 5.91 9.97 19.77
CA LYS A 169 5.22 8.76 19.31
C LYS A 169 5.82 8.28 17.98
N ILE A 170 5.96 6.97 17.84
CA ILE A 170 6.45 6.34 16.60
C ILE A 170 5.45 6.55 15.47
N SER A 171 5.95 6.95 14.31
CA SER A 171 5.17 7.03 13.08
C SER A 171 5.21 5.69 12.33
N TYR A 172 4.07 5.04 12.21
CA TYR A 172 3.99 3.73 11.55
C TYR A 172 3.83 3.82 10.02
N LYS A 173 3.48 4.99 9.50
CA LYS A 173 3.23 5.20 8.06
C LYS A 173 4.10 6.27 7.42
N ASN A 174 4.95 6.91 8.20
CA ASN A 174 5.75 8.08 7.77
C ASN A 174 4.90 9.19 7.11
N THR A 175 3.64 9.31 7.56
CA THR A 175 2.68 10.29 7.07
C THR A 175 2.45 11.34 8.15
N PHE A 176 2.59 12.60 7.79
CA PHE A 176 2.56 13.74 8.69
C PHE A 176 1.70 14.87 8.13
N LEU A 177 1.28 15.77 8.98
CA LEU A 177 0.67 17.03 8.54
C LEU A 177 1.75 18.01 8.11
N ALA A 178 1.40 18.94 7.23
CA ALA A 178 2.28 20.06 6.88
C ALA A 178 2.67 20.83 8.15
N LEU A 179 3.92 21.31 8.18
CA LEU A 179 4.52 22.05 9.31
C LEU A 179 4.67 21.26 10.62
N GLN A 180 4.35 19.98 10.62
CA GLN A 180 4.60 19.13 11.79
C GLN A 180 6.10 18.84 11.94
N ASN A 181 6.62 18.98 13.15
CA ASN A 181 8.02 18.60 13.43
C ASN A 181 8.12 17.06 13.53
N VAL A 182 9.07 16.51 12.80
CA VAL A 182 9.37 15.08 12.74
C VAL A 182 10.82 14.87 13.16
N ASN A 183 11.01 14.08 14.21
CA ASN A 183 12.33 13.64 14.61
C ASN A 183 12.67 12.30 13.95
N VAL A 184 13.87 12.17 13.42
CA VAL A 184 14.39 10.95 12.79
C VAL A 184 15.63 10.50 13.52
N THR A 185 15.57 9.27 14.03
CA THR A 185 16.71 8.56 14.63
C THR A 185 17.30 7.61 13.61
N LEU A 186 18.63 7.62 13.46
CA LEU A 186 19.37 6.79 12.52
C LEU A 186 20.19 5.72 13.24
N ASN A 187 20.26 4.54 12.63
CA ASN A 187 21.28 3.54 12.93
C ASN A 187 22.12 3.27 11.68
N THR A 188 22.93 4.27 11.31
CA THR A 188 23.84 4.20 10.16
C THR A 188 25.26 4.54 10.63
N PRO A 189 26.31 4.22 9.86
CA PRO A 189 27.64 4.78 10.08
C PRO A 189 27.57 6.30 10.20
N ILE A 190 28.55 6.90 10.88
CA ILE A 190 28.57 8.34 11.15
C ILE A 190 28.47 9.12 9.85
N VAL A 191 27.34 9.83 9.71
CA VAL A 191 27.05 10.71 8.59
C VAL A 191 26.64 12.06 9.18
N ASN A 192 27.26 13.14 8.72
CA ASN A 192 27.02 14.48 9.27
C ASN A 192 25.93 15.24 8.50
N THR A 193 25.62 14.82 7.29
CA THR A 193 24.63 15.49 6.43
C THR A 193 23.84 14.49 5.61
N ALA A 194 22.62 14.86 5.24
CA ALA A 194 21.80 14.16 4.27
C ALA A 194 21.18 15.14 3.28
N THR A 195 20.91 14.68 2.07
CA THR A 195 20.15 15.43 1.06
C THR A 195 18.68 15.03 1.13
N VAL A 196 17.80 16.02 1.14
CA VAL A 196 16.36 15.83 1.07
C VAL A 196 15.87 16.24 -0.31
N ASP A 197 15.41 15.28 -1.09
CA ASP A 197 14.77 15.53 -2.38
C ASP A 197 13.26 15.68 -2.17
N CYS A 198 12.70 16.78 -2.67
CA CYS A 198 11.29 17.15 -2.51
C CYS A 198 10.53 16.89 -3.80
N PHE A 199 9.34 16.29 -3.65
CA PHE A 199 8.47 15.94 -4.77
C PHE A 199 7.05 16.45 -4.50
N PHE A 200 6.68 17.50 -5.19
CA PHE A 200 5.38 18.17 -5.08
C PHE A 200 4.49 17.92 -6.30
N THR A 201 5.10 17.50 -7.41
CA THR A 201 4.39 17.21 -8.65
C THR A 201 3.47 16.01 -8.48
N GLU A 202 2.23 16.15 -8.92
CA GLU A 202 1.24 15.08 -8.83
C GLU A 202 1.54 13.94 -9.81
N PHE A 203 1.50 12.72 -9.30
CA PHE A 203 1.65 11.51 -10.11
C PHE A 203 0.37 11.17 -10.87
N PRO A 204 0.49 10.49 -12.03
CA PRO A 204 -0.65 10.11 -12.84
C PRO A 204 -1.59 9.16 -12.08
N ILE A 205 -2.86 9.22 -12.46
CA ILE A 205 -3.91 8.31 -12.01
C ILE A 205 -3.74 6.96 -12.70
N ALA A 206 -4.01 5.86 -11.99
CA ALA A 206 -3.97 4.50 -12.54
C ALA A 206 -4.80 4.37 -13.82
N LEU A 207 -4.25 3.68 -14.80
CA LEU A 207 -4.95 3.36 -16.04
C LEU A 207 -5.91 2.18 -15.83
N PRO A 208 -7.00 2.07 -16.61
CA PRO A 208 -7.93 0.95 -16.53
C PRO A 208 -7.21 -0.42 -16.63
N PRO A 209 -7.78 -1.48 -16.03
CA PRO A 209 -7.11 -2.78 -15.93
C PRO A 209 -6.89 -3.48 -17.27
N PHE A 210 -7.56 -3.04 -18.34
CA PHE A 210 -7.42 -3.53 -19.71
C PHE A 210 -6.59 -2.62 -20.61
N SER A 211 -5.93 -1.58 -20.06
CA SER A 211 -5.09 -0.67 -20.84
C SER A 211 -3.85 -1.40 -21.36
N ASN A 212 -3.56 -1.20 -22.66
CA ASN A 212 -2.30 -1.66 -23.27
C ASN A 212 -1.17 -0.62 -23.16
N LYS A 213 -1.45 0.55 -22.58
CA LYS A 213 -0.41 1.55 -22.35
C LYS A 213 0.48 1.09 -21.22
N PHE A 214 1.78 1.08 -21.45
CA PHE A 214 2.76 0.96 -20.39
C PHE A 214 2.87 2.33 -19.70
N ILE A 215 2.89 2.34 -18.38
CA ILE A 215 3.36 3.51 -17.66
C ILE A 215 4.89 3.40 -17.75
N ASP A 216 5.51 4.36 -18.41
CA ASP A 216 6.97 4.45 -18.46
C ASP A 216 7.50 4.41 -17.02
N GLU A 217 8.67 3.80 -16.83
CA GLU A 217 9.37 3.88 -15.57
C GLU A 217 9.46 5.36 -15.18
N LEU A 218 8.78 5.72 -14.08
CA LEU A 218 8.74 7.09 -13.63
C LEU A 218 10.18 7.53 -13.30
N LYS A 219 10.75 8.37 -14.13
CA LYS A 219 12.01 9.04 -13.84
C LYS A 219 11.72 10.11 -12.78
N TYR A 220 11.97 9.76 -11.54
CA TYR A 220 11.74 10.64 -10.41
C TYR A 220 12.80 11.73 -10.39
N LYS A 221 12.45 12.90 -10.93
CA LYS A 221 13.26 14.10 -10.78
C LYS A 221 12.66 14.93 -9.65
N PRO A 222 13.44 15.30 -8.62
CA PRO A 222 12.93 16.14 -7.55
C PRO A 222 12.61 17.56 -8.08
N ASP A 223 11.57 18.16 -7.52
CA ASP A 223 11.18 19.56 -7.80
C ASP A 223 12.16 20.52 -7.14
N SER A 224 12.68 20.15 -5.95
CA SER A 224 13.75 20.88 -5.23
C SER A 224 14.52 19.93 -4.33
N SER A 225 15.67 20.39 -3.83
CA SER A 225 16.47 19.63 -2.87
C SER A 225 17.15 20.58 -1.88
N PHE A 226 17.34 20.11 -0.64
CA PHE A 226 18.10 20.83 0.38
C PHE A 226 18.91 19.85 1.25
N ILE A 227 19.87 20.41 2.01
CA ILE A 227 20.73 19.62 2.88
C ILE A 227 20.29 19.80 4.33
N ILE A 228 20.27 18.71 5.10
CA ILE A 228 20.06 18.73 6.55
C ILE A 228 21.31 18.27 7.27
N ASN A 229 21.56 18.85 8.46
CA ASN A 229 22.64 18.45 9.35
C ASN A 229 22.15 17.38 10.32
N ILE A 230 23.01 16.41 10.57
CA ILE A 230 22.78 15.28 11.47
C ILE A 230 23.69 15.42 12.68
N SER A 231 23.11 15.34 13.87
CA SER A 231 23.83 15.41 15.14
C SER A 231 23.45 14.21 16.02
N ASN A 232 24.44 13.50 16.54
CA ASN A 232 24.24 12.35 17.41
C ASN A 232 23.26 11.31 16.84
N SER A 233 23.38 11.02 15.54
CA SER A 233 22.49 10.09 14.82
C SER A 233 21.01 10.50 14.85
N ASN A 234 20.72 11.79 14.97
CA ASN A 234 19.36 12.35 14.96
C ASN A 234 19.29 13.63 14.15
N PHE A 235 18.13 13.92 13.61
CA PHE A 235 17.78 15.22 13.04
C PHE A 235 16.28 15.46 13.14
N ASP A 236 15.91 16.73 13.09
CA ASP A 236 14.53 17.19 12.98
C ASP A 236 14.28 17.71 11.58
N ILE A 237 13.08 17.46 11.05
CA ILE A 237 12.63 17.97 9.76
C ILE A 237 11.21 18.49 9.86
N ILE A 238 10.98 19.66 9.23
CA ILE A 238 9.66 20.26 9.04
C ILE A 238 9.39 20.27 7.54
N MET A 239 8.23 19.75 7.14
CA MET A 239 7.79 19.66 5.75
C MET A 239 6.71 20.71 5.50
N PRO A 240 7.00 21.81 4.77
CA PRO A 240 6.07 22.93 4.65
C PRO A 240 4.92 22.67 3.68
N GLU A 241 5.11 21.81 2.68
CA GLU A 241 4.17 21.60 1.59
C GLU A 241 3.72 20.13 1.50
N SER A 242 2.53 19.91 0.93
CA SER A 242 2.03 18.57 0.63
C SER A 242 2.85 17.93 -0.50
N GLY A 243 3.28 16.70 -0.28
CA GLY A 243 4.14 15.96 -1.20
C GLY A 243 4.89 14.85 -0.49
N PHE A 244 6.00 14.41 -1.04
CA PHE A 244 6.89 13.53 -0.32
C PHE A 244 8.34 14.02 -0.36
N TYR A 245 9.06 13.68 0.68
CA TYR A 245 10.41 14.12 0.95
C TYR A 245 11.28 12.88 1.12
N HIS A 246 12.21 12.67 0.19
CA HIS A 246 13.11 11.54 0.20
C HIS A 246 14.49 11.95 0.74
N ILE A 247 14.85 11.38 1.88
CA ILE A 247 16.09 11.64 2.58
C ILE A 247 17.10 10.58 2.17
N LYS A 248 18.18 11.01 1.51
CA LYS A 248 19.22 10.13 0.98
C LYS A 248 20.61 10.54 1.45
N PHE A 249 21.54 9.60 1.38
CA PHE A 249 22.91 9.78 1.82
C PHE A 249 23.87 9.48 0.67
N GLY A 250 24.69 10.47 0.31
CA GLY A 250 25.58 10.35 -0.85
C GLY A 250 24.81 10.32 -2.17
N ASP A 251 25.40 9.68 -3.19
CA ASP A 251 24.87 9.65 -4.55
C ASP A 251 23.93 8.46 -4.81
N ASP A 252 23.72 7.58 -3.82
CA ASP A 252 22.79 6.44 -3.97
C ASP A 252 21.34 6.93 -3.84
N ASN A 253 20.63 6.95 -4.97
CA ASN A 253 19.23 7.36 -5.04
C ASN A 253 18.26 6.19 -4.78
N ASN A 254 18.77 4.96 -4.53
CA ASN A 254 17.92 3.76 -4.42
C ASN A 254 17.52 3.44 -2.99
N GLU A 255 18.14 4.10 -2.00
CA GLU A 255 17.90 3.81 -0.58
C GLU A 255 17.75 5.12 0.21
N GLY A 256 17.18 5.01 1.40
CA GLY A 256 16.95 6.14 2.28
C GLY A 256 15.60 6.07 2.98
N LEU A 257 15.15 7.21 3.47
CA LEU A 257 13.87 7.35 4.15
C LEU A 257 12.96 8.30 3.39
N THR A 258 11.70 7.91 3.18
CA THR A 258 10.69 8.81 2.61
C THR A 258 9.65 9.17 3.65
N LEU A 259 9.37 10.46 3.74
CA LEU A 259 8.31 11.05 4.56
C LEU A 259 7.24 11.63 3.65
N TYR A 260 5.97 11.51 4.05
CA TYR A 260 4.83 11.95 3.25
C TYR A 260 4.06 13.03 3.99
N THR A 261 3.66 14.07 3.28
CA THR A 261 2.78 15.11 3.79
C THR A 261 1.55 15.21 2.90
N PHE A 262 0.38 15.07 3.51
CA PHE A 262 -0.91 15.16 2.82
C PHE A 262 -1.74 16.29 3.44
N ASP A 263 -2.84 16.64 2.74
CA ASP A 263 -3.81 17.60 3.22
C ASP A 263 -4.43 17.15 4.56
N GLU A 264 -4.91 18.09 5.37
CA GLU A 264 -5.52 17.84 6.69
C GLU A 264 -6.70 16.83 6.61
N ALA A 265 -7.43 16.82 5.50
CA ALA A 265 -8.53 15.90 5.29
C ALA A 265 -8.09 14.44 5.06
N PHE A 266 -6.81 14.23 4.75
CA PHE A 266 -6.31 12.87 4.47
C PHE A 266 -6.54 11.94 5.66
N PRO A 267 -7.02 10.70 5.44
CA PRO A 267 -7.21 9.99 4.16
C PRO A 267 -8.48 10.33 3.38
N GLY A 268 -9.35 11.20 3.87
CA GLY A 268 -10.49 11.71 3.12
C GLY A 268 -10.06 12.69 2.01
N ILE A 269 -11.05 13.21 1.29
CA ILE A 269 -10.89 14.28 0.32
C ILE A 269 -11.90 15.38 0.68
N ASN A 270 -11.46 16.64 0.79
CA ASN A 270 -12.29 17.81 1.01
C ASN A 270 -12.22 18.84 -0.12
N ASN A 271 -11.33 18.65 -1.07
CA ASN A 271 -11.10 19.54 -2.20
C ASN A 271 -11.95 19.09 -3.40
N ASN A 272 -12.83 19.97 -3.90
CA ASN A 272 -13.73 19.68 -5.02
C ASN A 272 -12.98 19.28 -6.31
N LYS A 273 -11.83 19.87 -6.59
CA LYS A 273 -10.99 19.49 -7.73
C LYS A 273 -10.53 18.03 -7.59
N GLU A 274 -10.03 17.65 -6.42
CA GLU A 274 -9.60 16.26 -6.18
C GLU A 274 -10.78 15.29 -6.19
N MET A 275 -11.98 15.72 -5.74
CA MET A 275 -13.20 14.93 -5.87
C MET A 275 -13.51 14.64 -7.35
N VAL A 276 -13.45 15.64 -8.23
CA VAL A 276 -13.61 15.44 -9.68
C VAL A 276 -12.56 14.46 -10.21
N LEU A 277 -11.29 14.65 -9.86
CA LEU A 277 -10.22 13.77 -10.32
C LEU A 277 -10.43 12.31 -9.88
N ALA A 278 -10.88 12.09 -8.66
CA ALA A 278 -11.11 10.74 -8.12
C ALA A 278 -12.29 10.02 -8.81
N THR A 279 -13.26 10.74 -9.40
CA THR A 279 -14.37 10.13 -10.16
C THR A 279 -13.98 9.70 -11.58
N ARG A 280 -12.72 9.89 -12.00
CA ARG A 280 -12.21 9.46 -13.32
C ARG A 280 -12.58 8.03 -13.69
N TYR A 281 -12.62 7.13 -12.71
CA TYR A 281 -12.84 5.71 -12.93
C TYR A 281 -14.26 5.34 -13.38
N ILE A 282 -15.24 6.21 -13.11
CA ILE A 282 -16.65 6.00 -13.49
C ILE A 282 -17.17 7.03 -14.50
N MET A 283 -16.37 8.05 -14.82
CA MET A 283 -16.69 9.04 -15.85
C MET A 283 -16.30 8.56 -17.24
N THR A 284 -17.10 8.91 -18.24
CA THR A 284 -16.67 8.86 -19.65
C THR A 284 -15.54 9.88 -19.89
N LYS A 285 -14.82 9.73 -20.99
CA LYS A 285 -13.77 10.68 -21.35
C LYS A 285 -14.32 12.11 -21.46
N GLN A 286 -15.46 12.29 -22.13
CA GLN A 286 -16.10 13.60 -22.34
C GLN A 286 -16.55 14.23 -21.00
N GLU A 287 -17.18 13.46 -20.10
CA GLU A 287 -17.60 13.95 -18.79
C GLU A 287 -16.38 14.42 -17.97
N TYR A 288 -15.32 13.63 -17.97
CA TYR A 288 -14.09 13.96 -17.26
C TYR A 288 -13.43 15.22 -17.79
N GLU A 289 -13.29 15.34 -19.12
CA GLU A 289 -12.76 16.54 -19.75
C GLU A 289 -13.61 17.78 -19.41
N THR A 290 -14.94 17.66 -19.49
CA THR A 290 -15.85 18.75 -19.12
C THR A 290 -15.69 19.15 -17.64
N CYS A 291 -15.61 18.17 -16.72
CA CYS A 291 -15.49 18.46 -15.31
C CYS A 291 -14.09 18.99 -14.90
N THR A 292 -13.04 18.69 -15.66
CA THR A 292 -11.68 19.15 -15.35
C THR A 292 -11.30 20.49 -15.98
N THR A 293 -12.03 20.94 -17.00
CA THR A 293 -11.80 22.24 -17.67
C THR A 293 -12.60 23.37 -17.06
N THR A 294 -13.53 23.10 -16.15
CA THR A 294 -14.32 24.13 -15.45
C THR A 294 -13.54 24.75 -14.29
N THR A 295 -13.90 25.99 -13.91
CA THR A 295 -13.43 26.63 -12.70
C THR A 295 -14.31 26.31 -11.49
N ASP A 296 -15.59 25.94 -11.72
CA ASP A 296 -16.54 25.55 -10.68
C ASP A 296 -16.62 24.02 -10.54
N TYR A 297 -15.61 23.46 -9.89
CA TYR A 297 -15.53 22.03 -9.61
C TYR A 297 -16.69 21.52 -8.73
N LYS A 298 -17.25 22.40 -7.85
CA LYS A 298 -18.37 22.03 -6.98
C LYS A 298 -19.62 21.78 -7.81
N ALA A 299 -20.00 22.71 -8.68
CA ALA A 299 -21.16 22.54 -9.55
C ALA A 299 -20.97 21.35 -10.51
N ALA A 300 -19.76 21.15 -11.03
CA ALA A 300 -19.46 20.04 -11.93
C ALA A 300 -19.66 18.67 -11.25
N ILE A 301 -19.13 18.49 -10.05
CA ILE A 301 -19.24 17.21 -9.33
C ILE A 301 -20.67 16.96 -8.84
N ASP A 302 -21.37 17.98 -8.39
CA ASP A 302 -22.78 17.86 -7.98
C ASP A 302 -23.66 17.45 -9.17
N LYS A 303 -23.51 18.12 -10.33
CA LYS A 303 -24.21 17.77 -11.57
C LYS A 303 -23.96 16.33 -11.98
N PHE A 304 -22.70 15.88 -11.91
CA PHE A 304 -22.34 14.50 -12.24
C PHE A 304 -23.07 13.49 -11.35
N TRP A 305 -23.02 13.66 -10.01
CA TRP A 305 -23.67 12.74 -9.08
C TRP A 305 -25.19 12.77 -9.17
N LEU A 306 -25.79 13.93 -9.41
CA LEU A 306 -27.24 14.06 -9.65
C LEU A 306 -27.67 13.33 -10.93
N SER A 307 -26.87 13.41 -12.00
CA SER A 307 -27.18 12.69 -13.25
C SER A 307 -27.19 11.18 -13.09
N ILE A 308 -26.34 10.65 -12.22
CA ILE A 308 -26.26 9.19 -11.92
C ILE A 308 -27.34 8.78 -10.91
N GLY A 309 -27.54 9.58 -9.87
CA GLY A 309 -28.47 9.24 -8.77
C GLY A 309 -29.94 9.38 -9.16
N GLY A 310 -30.26 10.29 -10.06
CA GLY A 310 -31.63 10.61 -10.46
C GLY A 310 -32.45 11.37 -9.41
N SER A 311 -32.07 11.32 -8.12
CA SER A 311 -32.61 12.15 -7.04
C SER A 311 -31.48 12.62 -6.12
N ASN A 312 -31.77 13.69 -5.33
CA ASN A 312 -30.80 14.23 -4.38
C ASN A 312 -30.38 13.21 -3.31
N GLU A 313 -31.31 12.42 -2.81
CA GLU A 313 -31.09 11.43 -1.75
C GLU A 313 -30.18 10.32 -2.26
N ARG A 314 -30.47 9.74 -3.43
CA ARG A 314 -29.65 8.71 -4.04
C ARG A 314 -28.27 9.24 -4.42
N ALA A 315 -28.18 10.44 -4.99
CA ALA A 315 -26.91 11.07 -5.34
C ALA A 315 -26.02 11.23 -4.11
N LYS A 316 -26.57 11.71 -2.97
CA LYS A 316 -25.85 11.83 -1.70
C LYS A 316 -25.36 10.48 -1.17
N GLU A 317 -26.21 9.45 -1.24
CA GLU A 317 -25.82 8.11 -0.78
C GLU A 317 -24.70 7.51 -1.63
N LEU A 318 -24.81 7.62 -2.95
CA LEU A 318 -23.78 7.14 -3.88
C LEU A 318 -22.46 7.87 -3.70
N LEU A 319 -22.50 9.20 -3.61
CA LEU A 319 -21.35 10.04 -3.33
C LEU A 319 -20.66 9.58 -2.03
N LYS A 320 -21.43 9.43 -0.94
CA LYS A 320 -20.91 8.96 0.34
C LYS A 320 -20.23 7.60 0.22
N ARG A 321 -20.86 6.63 -0.46
CA ARG A 321 -20.31 5.28 -0.67
C ARG A 321 -19.04 5.31 -1.51
N TYR A 322 -19.02 6.12 -2.58
CA TYR A 322 -17.86 6.23 -3.46
C TYR A 322 -16.66 6.83 -2.72
N TYR A 323 -16.84 7.98 -2.07
CA TYR A 323 -15.74 8.64 -1.36
C TYR A 323 -15.33 7.92 -0.07
N ASN A 324 -16.19 7.12 0.53
CA ASN A 324 -15.76 6.18 1.56
C ASN A 324 -14.78 5.14 0.99
N ARG A 325 -15.02 4.59 -0.20
CA ARG A 325 -14.05 3.69 -0.86
C ARG A 325 -12.76 4.41 -1.24
N VAL A 326 -12.83 5.68 -1.66
CA VAL A 326 -11.65 6.52 -1.91
C VAL A 326 -10.86 6.70 -0.61
N LYS A 327 -11.52 7.05 0.48
CA LYS A 327 -10.90 7.18 1.82
C LYS A 327 -10.24 5.88 2.28
N GLU A 328 -10.92 4.76 2.15
CA GLU A 328 -10.35 3.44 2.51
C GLU A 328 -9.18 3.08 1.60
N SER A 329 -9.25 3.38 0.29
CA SER A 329 -8.12 3.16 -0.60
C SER A 329 -6.90 3.99 -0.21
N ASN A 330 -7.09 5.23 0.25
CA ASN A 330 -6.02 6.07 0.77
C ASN A 330 -5.41 5.48 2.05
N LYS A 331 -6.21 4.93 2.94
CA LYS A 331 -5.70 4.29 4.15
C LYS A 331 -4.84 3.04 3.85
N LEU A 332 -5.25 2.22 2.87
CA LEU A 332 -4.70 0.89 2.65
C LEU A 332 -3.60 0.86 1.58
N TYR A 333 -3.72 1.68 0.54
CA TYR A 333 -2.92 1.54 -0.68
C TYR A 333 -2.06 2.76 -1.01
N THR A 334 -2.01 3.76 -0.13
CA THR A 334 -1.06 4.88 -0.28
C THR A 334 0.36 4.36 -0.25
N SER A 335 1.13 4.80 -1.25
CA SER A 335 2.57 4.63 -1.37
C SER A 335 3.24 6.00 -1.30
N TYR A 336 4.07 6.37 -2.27
CA TYR A 336 4.47 7.76 -2.53
C TYR A 336 3.35 8.55 -3.22
N ASN A 337 2.34 7.87 -3.76
CA ASN A 337 1.14 8.44 -4.35
C ASN A 337 -0.08 8.12 -3.49
N LYS A 338 -1.10 9.00 -3.50
CA LYS A 338 -2.36 8.77 -2.79
C LYS A 338 -2.99 7.44 -3.23
N GLY A 339 -3.53 6.68 -2.28
CA GLY A 339 -4.02 5.32 -2.53
C GLY A 339 -5.05 5.23 -3.65
N TRP A 340 -5.97 6.21 -3.76
CA TRP A 340 -6.97 6.24 -4.82
C TRP A 340 -6.37 6.35 -6.23
N LYS A 341 -5.15 6.89 -6.38
CA LYS A 341 -4.45 7.00 -7.66
C LYS A 341 -3.70 5.72 -8.06
N THR A 342 -3.54 4.76 -7.14
CA THR A 342 -2.81 3.50 -7.38
C THR A 342 -3.66 2.44 -8.06
N ASP A 343 -3.02 1.44 -8.65
CA ASP A 343 -3.71 0.31 -9.29
C ASP A 343 -4.61 -0.44 -8.29
N ARG A 344 -4.11 -0.70 -7.06
CA ARG A 344 -4.92 -1.36 -6.02
C ARG A 344 -6.09 -0.51 -5.58
N GLY A 345 -5.87 0.79 -5.40
CA GLY A 345 -6.93 1.73 -5.05
C GLY A 345 -8.01 1.82 -6.11
N MET A 346 -7.65 1.89 -7.37
CA MET A 346 -8.58 1.88 -8.50
C MET A 346 -9.48 0.64 -8.49
N ILE A 347 -8.89 -0.55 -8.37
CA ILE A 347 -9.66 -1.81 -8.30
C ILE A 347 -10.56 -1.83 -7.07
N PHE A 348 -10.06 -1.41 -5.91
CA PHE A 348 -10.87 -1.36 -4.68
C PHE A 348 -12.03 -0.37 -4.76
N ILE A 349 -11.85 0.80 -5.37
CA ILE A 349 -12.92 1.79 -5.53
C ILE A 349 -14.05 1.21 -6.38
N ILE A 350 -13.73 0.58 -7.49
CA ILE A 350 -14.72 0.07 -8.44
C ILE A 350 -15.37 -1.21 -7.94
N PHE A 351 -14.57 -2.21 -7.55
CA PHE A 351 -15.07 -3.55 -7.21
C PHE A 351 -15.35 -3.75 -5.72
N GLY A 352 -14.82 -2.88 -4.84
CA GLY A 352 -14.90 -3.04 -3.40
C GLY A 352 -13.87 -4.01 -2.84
N LYS A 353 -14.15 -4.53 -1.64
CA LYS A 353 -13.30 -5.52 -0.98
C LYS A 353 -13.31 -6.85 -1.79
N PRO A 354 -12.16 -7.45 -2.08
CA PRO A 354 -12.12 -8.79 -2.66
C PRO A 354 -12.63 -9.85 -1.66
N THR A 355 -13.12 -10.98 -2.14
CA THR A 355 -13.55 -12.09 -1.28
C THR A 355 -12.37 -12.79 -0.62
N GLN A 356 -11.22 -12.84 -1.31
CA GLN A 356 -9.99 -13.42 -0.79
C GLN A 356 -8.79 -12.66 -1.33
N ILE A 357 -7.73 -12.59 -0.52
CA ILE A 357 -6.43 -12.05 -0.92
C ILE A 357 -5.37 -13.10 -0.65
N TYR A 358 -4.66 -13.50 -1.70
CA TYR A 358 -3.45 -14.31 -1.59
C TYR A 358 -2.23 -13.39 -1.65
N LYS A 359 -1.36 -13.46 -0.63
CA LYS A 359 -0.14 -12.65 -0.56
C LYS A 359 1.09 -13.51 -0.58
N ASN A 360 2.14 -13.00 -1.23
CA ASN A 360 3.48 -13.56 -1.16
C ASN A 360 4.51 -12.41 -1.18
N SER A 361 5.80 -12.73 -1.11
CA SER A 361 6.87 -11.72 -1.12
C SER A 361 6.94 -10.90 -2.42
N ARG A 362 6.34 -11.37 -3.52
CA ARG A 362 6.39 -10.75 -4.86
C ARG A 362 5.13 -9.97 -5.21
N GLY A 363 4.03 -10.17 -4.47
CA GLY A 363 2.78 -9.50 -4.81
C GLY A 363 1.54 -10.05 -4.13
N GLU A 364 0.40 -9.67 -4.67
CA GLU A 364 -0.92 -10.04 -4.17
C GLU A 364 -1.82 -10.48 -5.32
N THR A 365 -2.69 -11.46 -5.07
CA THR A 365 -3.78 -11.83 -5.98
C THR A 365 -5.11 -11.66 -5.25
N TRP A 366 -5.96 -10.80 -5.78
CA TRP A 366 -7.28 -10.50 -5.24
C TRP A 366 -8.34 -11.30 -6.00
N VAL A 367 -9.19 -12.03 -5.29
CA VAL A 367 -10.27 -12.86 -5.84
C VAL A 367 -11.60 -12.17 -5.58
N TYR A 368 -12.41 -12.09 -6.62
CA TYR A 368 -13.79 -11.59 -6.57
C TYR A 368 -14.74 -12.70 -7.01
N GLY A 369 -15.56 -13.19 -6.10
CA GLY A 369 -16.48 -14.32 -6.28
C GLY A 369 -16.17 -15.50 -5.36
N LEU A 370 -16.99 -16.54 -5.46
CA LEU A 370 -16.81 -17.76 -4.68
C LEU A 370 -15.91 -18.76 -5.40
N GLU A 371 -15.14 -19.53 -4.64
CA GLU A 371 -14.33 -20.62 -5.19
C GLU A 371 -15.25 -21.60 -5.96
N ASN A 372 -14.84 -22.00 -7.16
CA ASN A 372 -15.61 -22.84 -8.10
C ASN A 372 -16.82 -22.18 -8.79
N ASN A 373 -17.04 -20.88 -8.65
CA ASN A 373 -18.04 -20.15 -9.44
C ASN A 373 -17.42 -19.69 -10.77
N PRO A 374 -18.01 -20.00 -11.95
CA PRO A 374 -17.51 -19.55 -13.25
C PRO A 374 -17.40 -18.02 -13.40
N SER A 375 -18.18 -17.27 -12.63
CA SER A 375 -18.14 -15.81 -12.62
C SER A 375 -17.01 -15.23 -11.76
N THR A 376 -16.21 -16.07 -11.11
CA THR A 376 -15.06 -15.63 -10.28
C THR A 376 -13.94 -15.14 -11.16
N PHE A 377 -13.41 -13.98 -10.84
CA PHE A 377 -12.25 -13.41 -11.51
C PHE A 377 -11.21 -12.92 -10.51
N ARG A 378 -9.99 -12.67 -11.00
CA ARG A 378 -8.83 -12.35 -10.14
C ARG A 378 -8.06 -11.20 -10.74
N PHE A 379 -7.54 -10.33 -9.85
CA PHE A 379 -6.55 -9.33 -10.20
C PHE A 379 -5.22 -9.69 -9.54
N THR A 380 -4.14 -9.70 -10.31
CA THR A 380 -2.79 -9.95 -9.80
C THR A 380 -2.00 -8.65 -9.79
N PHE A 381 -1.39 -8.35 -8.65
CA PHE A 381 -0.56 -7.17 -8.44
C PHE A 381 0.86 -7.60 -8.10
N TYR A 382 1.83 -7.08 -8.83
CA TYR A 382 3.24 -7.30 -8.56
C TYR A 382 3.81 -6.18 -7.72
N LYS A 383 4.55 -6.52 -6.69
CA LYS A 383 5.25 -5.55 -5.85
C LYS A 383 6.39 -4.91 -6.63
N ILE A 384 6.44 -3.59 -6.63
CA ILE A 384 7.53 -2.81 -7.22
C ILE A 384 8.51 -2.41 -6.13
N GLN A 385 9.80 -2.65 -6.40
CA GLN A 385 10.86 -2.12 -5.55
C GLN A 385 11.17 -0.70 -6.02
N ASN A 386 11.01 0.26 -5.12
CA ASN A 386 11.42 1.65 -5.34
C ASN A 386 11.95 2.24 -4.02
N PRO A 387 12.73 3.32 -4.08
CA PRO A 387 13.32 3.94 -2.89
C PRO A 387 12.29 4.58 -1.96
N PHE A 388 11.10 4.92 -2.48
CA PHE A 388 10.15 5.76 -1.76
C PHE A 388 9.17 4.97 -0.90
N SER A 389 8.74 3.77 -1.32
CA SER A 389 7.69 3.02 -0.63
C SER A 389 7.85 1.50 -0.72
N ASN A 390 7.50 0.81 0.37
CA ASN A 390 7.32 -0.66 0.37
C ASN A 390 5.90 -1.07 -0.05
N ASN A 391 5.00 -0.10 -0.25
CA ASN A 391 3.59 -0.32 -0.55
C ASN A 391 3.26 0.03 -2.01
N ASP A 392 4.20 -0.17 -2.93
CA ASP A 392 4.01 0.09 -4.35
C ASP A 392 3.78 -1.22 -5.11
N TYR A 393 2.69 -1.23 -5.89
CA TYR A 393 2.24 -2.42 -6.61
C TYR A 393 1.66 -2.02 -7.96
N VAL A 394 1.98 -2.80 -9.00
CA VAL A 394 1.46 -2.64 -10.35
C VAL A 394 0.54 -3.80 -10.71
N LEU A 395 -0.60 -3.49 -11.31
CA LEU A 395 -1.57 -4.47 -11.80
C LEU A 395 -1.04 -5.20 -13.05
N GLU A 396 -1.19 -6.52 -13.09
CA GLU A 396 -1.08 -7.29 -14.33
C GLU A 396 -2.27 -6.96 -15.22
N ARG A 397 -2.07 -6.07 -16.21
CA ARG A 397 -3.13 -5.62 -17.12
C ARG A 397 -3.43 -6.67 -18.18
N SER A 398 -4.70 -6.84 -18.50
CA SER A 398 -5.17 -7.77 -19.53
C SER A 398 -6.50 -7.33 -20.12
N GLN A 399 -6.68 -7.52 -21.43
CA GLN A 399 -7.98 -7.32 -22.11
C GLN A 399 -9.10 -8.17 -21.48
N TYR A 400 -8.76 -9.26 -20.81
CA TYR A 400 -9.70 -10.10 -20.06
C TYR A 400 -10.54 -9.31 -19.05
N TYR A 401 -10.01 -8.23 -18.49
CA TYR A 401 -10.71 -7.43 -17.48
C TYR A 401 -11.72 -6.44 -18.06
N LYS A 402 -11.78 -6.28 -19.37
CA LYS A 402 -12.57 -5.22 -20.02
C LYS A 402 -14.06 -5.33 -19.69
N ASP A 403 -14.63 -6.51 -19.88
CA ASP A 403 -16.07 -6.73 -19.66
C ASP A 403 -16.44 -6.59 -18.18
N GLN A 404 -15.61 -7.15 -17.30
CA GLN A 404 -15.79 -7.04 -15.84
C GLN A 404 -15.73 -5.59 -15.36
N TRP A 405 -14.80 -4.82 -15.92
CA TRP A 405 -14.66 -3.41 -15.61
C TRP A 405 -15.88 -2.61 -16.02
N TYR A 406 -16.31 -2.73 -17.28
CA TYR A 406 -17.46 -1.98 -17.76
C TYR A 406 -18.73 -2.37 -17.03
N LEU A 407 -18.94 -3.65 -16.75
CA LEU A 407 -20.06 -4.10 -15.95
C LEU A 407 -20.07 -3.40 -14.57
N ALA A 408 -18.95 -3.38 -13.87
CA ALA A 408 -18.87 -2.76 -12.55
C ALA A 408 -19.05 -1.22 -12.62
N VAL A 409 -18.50 -0.56 -13.63
CA VAL A 409 -18.71 0.87 -13.88
C VAL A 409 -20.18 1.16 -14.20
N ASP A 410 -20.84 0.33 -15.00
CA ASP A 410 -22.26 0.50 -15.34
C ASP A 410 -23.17 0.38 -14.11
N TYR A 411 -22.85 -0.50 -13.15
CA TYR A 411 -23.55 -0.55 -11.86
C TYR A 411 -23.48 0.81 -11.15
N TRP A 412 -22.27 1.41 -11.04
CA TRP A 412 -22.10 2.74 -10.46
C TRP A 412 -22.93 3.80 -11.22
N ARG A 413 -22.87 3.79 -12.54
CA ARG A 413 -23.59 4.74 -13.41
C ARG A 413 -25.11 4.58 -13.38
N GLN A 414 -25.61 3.41 -13.00
CA GLN A 414 -27.03 3.16 -12.77
C GLN A 414 -27.47 3.45 -11.33
N GLY A 415 -26.62 4.12 -10.54
CA GLY A 415 -26.91 4.43 -9.15
C GLY A 415 -26.90 3.23 -8.22
N ARG A 416 -26.11 2.20 -8.53
CA ARG A 416 -25.95 0.99 -7.72
C ARG A 416 -24.47 0.80 -7.40
N VAL A 417 -24.17 0.19 -6.27
CA VAL A 417 -22.81 -0.21 -5.93
C VAL A 417 -22.55 -1.62 -6.42
N TYR A 418 -21.49 -1.81 -7.20
CA TYR A 418 -21.14 -3.14 -7.66
C TYR A 418 -20.89 -4.10 -6.51
N ASN A 419 -21.55 -5.25 -6.55
CA ASN A 419 -21.35 -6.37 -5.64
C ASN A 419 -21.26 -7.67 -6.46
N VAL A 420 -20.17 -8.40 -6.29
CA VAL A 420 -19.92 -9.64 -7.04
C VAL A 420 -20.95 -10.75 -6.74
N PHE A 421 -21.63 -10.68 -5.59
CA PHE A 421 -22.66 -11.65 -5.17
C PHE A 421 -24.07 -11.33 -5.68
N GLU A 422 -24.28 -10.15 -6.27
CA GLU A 422 -25.58 -9.69 -6.77
C GLU A 422 -25.65 -9.76 -8.31
N ARG A 423 -24.98 -10.71 -8.91
CA ARG A 423 -25.00 -10.97 -10.38
C ARG A 423 -26.16 -11.85 -10.80
#